data_93e85fc1f9d519edb320c02c358805fc
#
_entry.id   93e85fc1f9d519edb320c02c358805fc
#
_cell.length_a   1.000
_cell.length_b   1.000
_cell.length_c   1.000
_cell.angle_alpha   90.00
_cell.angle_beta   90.00
_cell.angle_gamma   90.00
#
_symmetry.space_group_name_H-M   'P 1'
#
loop_
_entity.id
_entity.type
_entity.pdbx_description
1 polymer ?
#
loop_
_entity_poly.entity_id
_entity_poly.type
_entity_poly.pdbx_seq_one_letter_code
_entity_poly.pdbx_strand_id
1 'polypeptide(L)'
;MKGATSIQERLWELRKDKGLNLEELSELTGISKSALGNYEKEDYKEINHGNLITLADFYGVSVDYLLCRTENREQINIPLTELHLNDEMVALLKSGRINNRLLCELTTHKDFIKFLADIEIYVDGIATMQIQN
;
A
#
# COMPACT_ATOMS: atom_id res chain seq x y z
N MET A 1 1.61 5.14 17.69
CA MET A 1 2.49 6.18 17.12
C MET A 1 1.81 6.82 15.91
N LYS A 2 1.64 8.13 15.94
CA LYS A 2 1.06 8.82 14.79
C LYS A 2 2.10 8.88 13.66
N GLY A 3 1.73 8.45 12.48
CA GLY A 3 2.53 8.67 11.30
C GLY A 3 2.56 10.14 10.90
N ALA A 4 3.34 10.47 9.89
CA ALA A 4 3.41 11.83 9.36
C ALA A 4 2.01 12.32 8.97
N THR A 5 1.70 13.57 9.29
CA THR A 5 0.40 14.18 9.00
C THR A 5 0.44 15.06 7.74
N SER A 6 1.64 15.34 7.23
CA SER A 6 1.82 16.16 6.04
C SER A 6 2.89 15.58 5.13
N ILE A 7 2.83 15.95 3.86
CA ILE A 7 3.83 15.55 2.87
C ILE A 7 5.22 16.03 3.28
N GLN A 8 5.32 17.23 3.86
CA GLN A 8 6.57 17.80 4.31
C GLN A 8 7.23 16.95 5.40
N GLU A 9 6.45 16.53 6.39
CA GLU A 9 6.91 15.64 7.45
C GLU A 9 7.35 14.29 6.89
N ARG A 10 6.55 13.73 5.98
CA ARG A 10 6.82 12.41 5.40
C ARG A 10 8.11 12.41 4.59
N LEU A 11 8.34 13.45 3.80
CA LEU A 11 9.58 13.59 3.04
C LEU A 11 10.79 13.71 3.97
N TRP A 12 10.65 14.48 5.05
CA TRP A 12 11.71 14.61 6.05
C TRP A 12 12.01 13.27 6.73
N GLU A 13 10.96 12.54 7.14
CA GLU A 13 11.11 11.23 7.78
C GLU A 13 11.81 10.23 6.86
N LEU A 14 11.39 10.15 5.60
CA LEU A 14 11.99 9.23 4.62
C LEU A 14 13.46 9.54 4.39
N ARG A 15 13.82 10.83 4.31
CA ARG A 15 15.22 11.24 4.15
C ARG A 15 16.03 10.85 5.38
N LYS A 16 15.50 11.11 6.57
CA LYS A 16 16.18 10.76 7.84
C LYS A 16 16.35 9.26 7.98
N ASP A 17 15.34 8.48 7.60
CA ASP A 17 15.41 7.01 7.66
C ASP A 17 16.54 6.46 6.79
N LYS A 18 16.82 7.12 5.65
CA LYS A 18 17.93 6.72 4.78
C LYS A 18 19.28 7.32 5.21
N GLY A 19 19.28 8.16 6.22
CA GLY A 19 20.51 8.80 6.71
C GLY A 19 21.12 9.79 5.73
N LEU A 20 20.31 10.39 4.85
CA LEU A 20 20.79 11.32 3.82
C LEU A 20 20.62 12.77 4.27
N ASN A 21 21.60 13.62 3.91
CA ASN A 21 21.42 15.07 3.99
C ASN A 21 20.83 15.58 2.65
N LEU A 22 20.44 16.85 2.61
CA LEU A 22 19.82 17.42 1.42
C LEU A 22 20.75 17.44 0.20
N GLU A 23 22.04 17.63 0.42
CA GLU A 23 23.02 17.64 -0.65
C GLU A 23 23.17 16.26 -1.29
N GLU A 24 23.26 15.22 -0.46
CA GLU A 24 23.32 13.84 -0.94
C GLU A 24 22.04 13.46 -1.68
N LEU A 25 20.89 13.84 -1.16
CA LEU A 25 19.61 13.57 -1.82
C LEU A 25 19.53 14.29 -3.16
N SER A 26 20.01 15.52 -3.22
CA SER A 26 20.08 16.27 -4.49
C SER A 26 20.90 15.55 -5.54
N GLU A 27 22.07 15.03 -5.15
CA GLU A 27 22.93 14.30 -6.07
C GLU A 27 22.28 13.01 -6.59
N LEU A 28 21.56 12.32 -5.71
CA LEU A 28 20.93 11.04 -6.06
C LEU A 28 19.65 11.20 -6.89
N THR A 29 18.91 12.28 -6.71
CA THR A 29 17.61 12.48 -7.37
C THR A 29 17.68 13.43 -8.57
N GLY A 30 18.70 14.27 -8.63
CA GLY A 30 18.78 15.33 -9.63
C GLY A 30 17.91 16.55 -9.33
N ILE A 31 17.25 16.57 -8.17
CA ILE A 31 16.44 17.71 -7.71
C ILE A 31 17.34 18.67 -6.94
N SER A 32 17.20 19.97 -7.15
CA SER A 32 18.06 20.94 -6.49
C SER A 32 17.92 20.89 -4.96
N LYS A 33 19.02 21.12 -4.27
CA LYS A 33 19.04 21.20 -2.81
C LYS A 33 18.04 22.22 -2.28
N SER A 34 17.93 23.37 -2.96
CA SER A 34 17.00 24.43 -2.61
C SER A 34 15.55 23.95 -2.66
N ALA A 35 15.17 23.27 -3.74
CA ALA A 35 13.83 22.72 -3.90
C ALA A 35 13.54 21.66 -2.83
N LEU A 36 14.48 20.76 -2.59
CA LEU A 36 14.31 19.70 -1.58
C LEU A 36 14.14 20.30 -0.18
N GLY A 37 14.92 21.33 0.16
CA GLY A 37 14.79 22.02 1.43
C GLY A 37 13.42 22.66 1.58
N ASN A 38 12.91 23.28 0.52
CA ASN A 38 11.58 23.87 0.52
C ASN A 38 10.48 22.83 0.70
N TYR A 39 10.63 21.65 0.10
CA TYR A 39 9.64 20.57 0.18
C TYR A 39 9.48 20.02 1.60
N GLU A 40 10.46 20.24 2.46
CA GLU A 40 10.39 19.79 3.86
C GLU A 40 9.91 20.89 4.82
N LYS A 41 9.59 22.08 4.30
CA LYS A 41 9.07 23.19 5.12
C LYS A 41 7.55 23.10 5.24
N GLU A 42 7.03 23.22 6.44
CA GLU A 42 5.61 23.06 6.76
C GLU A 42 4.68 23.95 5.94
N ASP A 43 5.11 25.16 5.62
CA ASP A 43 4.30 26.14 4.91
C ASP A 43 4.46 26.08 3.38
N TYR A 44 5.33 25.21 2.87
CA TYR A 44 5.57 25.11 1.45
C TYR A 44 4.55 24.17 0.79
N LYS A 45 3.77 24.68 -0.16
CA LYS A 45 2.63 23.96 -0.74
C LYS A 45 2.77 23.59 -2.20
N GLU A 46 3.85 24.04 -2.87
CA GLU A 46 4.00 23.85 -4.31
C GLU A 46 5.11 22.85 -4.63
N ILE A 47 4.80 21.58 -4.52
CA ILE A 47 5.73 20.54 -4.95
C ILE A 47 5.39 20.16 -6.38
N ASN A 48 6.38 20.31 -7.27
CA ASN A 48 6.25 19.91 -8.66
C ASN A 48 5.91 18.42 -8.74
N HIS A 49 4.89 18.07 -9.53
CA HIS A 49 4.45 16.68 -9.62
C HIS A 49 5.54 15.74 -10.19
N GLY A 50 6.36 16.22 -11.12
CA GLY A 50 7.50 15.44 -11.63
C GLY A 50 8.50 15.12 -10.53
N ASN A 51 8.81 16.08 -9.68
CA ASN A 51 9.70 15.88 -8.54
C ASN A 51 9.09 14.95 -7.50
N LEU A 52 7.77 15.05 -7.31
CA LEU A 52 7.05 14.16 -6.41
C LEU A 52 7.15 12.71 -6.86
N ILE A 53 6.98 12.46 -8.15
CA ILE A 53 7.13 11.13 -8.74
C ILE A 53 8.58 10.64 -8.59
N THR A 54 9.56 11.50 -8.86
CA THR A 54 10.98 11.17 -8.71
C THR A 54 11.29 10.75 -7.27
N LEU A 55 10.78 11.49 -6.29
CA LEU A 55 10.99 11.17 -4.87
C LEU A 55 10.29 9.86 -4.48
N ALA A 56 9.07 9.64 -4.95
CA ALA A 56 8.37 8.39 -4.69
C ALA A 56 9.15 7.20 -5.23
N ASP A 57 9.65 7.28 -6.45
CA ASP A 57 10.44 6.23 -7.07
C ASP A 57 11.77 6.02 -6.32
N PHE A 58 12.43 7.10 -5.93
CA PHE A 58 13.69 7.03 -5.20
C PHE A 58 13.52 6.33 -3.84
N TYR A 59 12.48 6.68 -3.11
CA TYR A 59 12.20 6.08 -1.80
C TYR A 59 11.51 4.72 -1.89
N GLY A 60 11.10 4.30 -3.09
CA GLY A 60 10.39 3.04 -3.28
C GLY A 60 9.01 3.03 -2.64
N VAL A 61 8.32 4.16 -2.62
CA VAL A 61 6.99 4.32 -2.04
C VAL A 61 6.03 4.86 -3.10
N SER A 62 4.73 4.77 -2.81
CA SER A 62 3.71 5.34 -3.70
C SER A 62 3.60 6.85 -3.52
N VAL A 63 3.11 7.54 -4.55
CA VAL A 63 2.79 8.96 -4.45
C VAL A 63 1.69 9.19 -3.40
N ASP A 64 0.72 8.29 -3.30
CA ASP A 64 -0.32 8.35 -2.27
C ASP A 64 0.27 8.31 -0.85
N TYR A 65 1.32 7.50 -0.65
CA TYR A 65 2.02 7.48 0.62
C TYR A 65 2.69 8.83 0.92
N LEU A 66 3.35 9.43 -0.07
CA LEU A 66 3.95 10.75 0.10
C LEU A 66 2.91 11.81 0.43
N LEU A 67 1.73 11.72 -0.19
CA LEU A 67 0.63 12.67 0.04
C LEU A 67 -0.15 12.39 1.32
N CYS A 68 0.27 11.41 2.12
CA CYS A 68 -0.38 11.00 3.37
C CYS A 68 -1.82 10.52 3.18
N ARG A 69 -2.15 10.02 1.99
CA ARG A 69 -3.46 9.44 1.68
C ARG A 69 -3.54 7.98 2.10
N THR A 70 -2.41 7.35 2.35
CA THR A 70 -2.31 5.97 2.81
C THR A 70 -1.13 5.83 3.75
N GLU A 71 -1.21 4.90 4.70
CA GLU A 71 -0.08 4.51 5.55
C GLU A 71 0.73 3.36 4.94
N ASN A 72 0.29 2.83 3.81
CA ASN A 72 0.95 1.74 3.12
C ASN A 72 2.00 2.29 2.16
N ARG A 73 3.27 1.97 2.41
CA ARG A 73 4.41 2.43 1.60
C ARG A 73 4.41 1.83 0.21
N GLU A 74 3.90 0.61 0.06
CA GLU A 74 3.98 -0.12 -1.20
C GLU A 74 2.97 0.39 -2.22
N GLN A 75 3.39 0.42 -3.48
CA GLN A 75 2.46 0.63 -4.58
C GLN A 75 1.69 -0.65 -4.81
N ILE A 76 0.44 -0.67 -4.34
CA ILE A 76 -0.44 -1.79 -4.65
C ILE A 76 -1.28 -1.39 -5.86
N ASN A 77 -0.67 -1.44 -7.03
CA ASN A 77 -1.35 -1.25 -8.32
C ASN A 77 -1.38 -2.56 -9.07
N ILE A 78 -2.05 -3.55 -8.48
CA ILE A 78 -2.28 -4.82 -9.18
C ILE A 78 -3.68 -4.80 -9.81
N PRO A 79 -3.83 -5.29 -11.05
CA PRO A 79 -5.16 -5.48 -11.62
C PRO A 79 -5.97 -6.44 -10.77
N LEU A 80 -7.27 -6.20 -10.64
CA LEU A 80 -8.17 -7.10 -9.89
C LEU A 80 -8.09 -8.55 -10.40
N THR A 81 -7.78 -8.72 -11.69
CA THR A 81 -7.66 -10.07 -12.30
C THR A 81 -6.55 -10.90 -11.67
N GLU A 82 -5.48 -10.26 -11.15
CA GLU A 82 -4.39 -10.99 -10.48
C GLU A 82 -4.80 -11.56 -9.14
N LEU A 83 -5.90 -11.09 -8.57
CA LEU A 83 -6.42 -11.62 -7.30
C LEU A 83 -7.22 -12.90 -7.50
N HIS A 84 -7.53 -13.25 -8.74
CA HIS A 84 -8.29 -14.45 -9.09
C HIS A 84 -9.66 -14.56 -8.41
N LEU A 85 -10.30 -13.40 -8.18
CA LEU A 85 -11.64 -13.33 -7.64
C LEU A 85 -12.65 -13.33 -8.78
N ASN A 86 -13.76 -14.06 -8.60
CA ASN A 86 -14.83 -14.00 -9.58
C ASN A 86 -15.65 -12.71 -9.45
N ASP A 87 -16.46 -12.41 -10.46
CA ASP A 87 -17.25 -11.17 -10.49
C ASP A 87 -18.24 -11.07 -9.33
N GLU A 88 -18.80 -12.20 -8.91
CA GLU A 88 -19.74 -12.25 -7.78
C GLU A 88 -19.05 -11.83 -6.49
N MET A 89 -17.83 -12.32 -6.25
CA MET A 89 -17.05 -11.95 -5.08
C MET A 89 -16.70 -10.46 -5.08
N VAL A 90 -16.26 -9.95 -6.22
CA VAL A 90 -15.95 -8.51 -6.37
C VAL A 90 -17.19 -7.67 -6.07
N ALA A 91 -18.33 -8.04 -6.64
CA ALA A 91 -19.60 -7.33 -6.41
C ALA A 91 -19.99 -7.36 -4.92
N LEU A 92 -19.84 -8.51 -4.28
CA LEU A 92 -20.14 -8.66 -2.85
C LEU A 92 -19.26 -7.75 -1.99
N LEU A 93 -17.96 -7.72 -2.27
CA LEU A 93 -17.01 -6.87 -1.52
C LEU A 93 -17.30 -5.39 -1.70
N LYS A 94 -17.78 -4.98 -2.87
CA LYS A 94 -18.13 -3.58 -3.16
C LYS A 94 -19.49 -3.18 -2.58
N SER A 95 -20.37 -4.14 -2.30
CA SER A 95 -21.78 -3.88 -1.97
C SER A 95 -22.00 -3.24 -0.60
N GLY A 96 -21.03 -3.35 0.32
CA GLY A 96 -21.20 -2.94 1.71
C GLY A 96 -22.05 -3.92 2.54
N ARG A 97 -22.47 -5.05 1.96
CA ARG A 97 -23.30 -6.04 2.65
C ARG A 97 -22.52 -6.87 3.67
N ILE A 98 -21.21 -6.91 3.54
CA ILE A 98 -20.33 -7.56 4.52
C ILE A 98 -19.43 -6.51 5.18
N ASN A 99 -19.04 -6.81 6.41
CA ASN A 99 -18.11 -5.96 7.15
C ASN A 99 -16.69 -6.25 6.66
N ASN A 100 -16.20 -5.41 5.73
CA ASN A 100 -14.87 -5.63 5.13
C ASN A 100 -13.75 -5.54 6.17
N ARG A 101 -13.93 -4.76 7.24
CA ARG A 101 -12.95 -4.71 8.33
C ARG A 101 -12.81 -6.07 9.02
N LEU A 102 -13.93 -6.70 9.36
CA LEU A 102 -13.92 -8.05 9.95
C LEU A 102 -13.33 -9.07 8.97
N LEU A 103 -13.66 -8.96 7.69
CA LEU A 103 -13.10 -9.85 6.68
C LEU A 103 -11.59 -9.72 6.62
N CYS A 104 -11.06 -8.51 6.66
CA CYS A 104 -9.61 -8.28 6.70
C CYS A 104 -8.97 -8.88 7.95
N GLU A 105 -9.58 -8.69 9.13
CA GLU A 105 -9.09 -9.27 10.37
C GLU A 105 -9.07 -10.80 10.32
N LEU A 106 -10.13 -11.38 9.77
CA LEU A 106 -10.23 -12.84 9.61
C LEU A 106 -9.16 -13.38 8.68
N THR A 107 -9.02 -12.79 7.50
CA THR A 107 -8.12 -13.30 6.46
C THR A 107 -6.64 -13.08 6.79
N THR A 108 -6.33 -12.12 7.64
CA THR A 108 -4.94 -11.87 8.07
C THR A 108 -4.59 -12.55 9.39
N HIS A 109 -5.55 -13.28 9.99
CA HIS A 109 -5.28 -14.07 11.20
C HIS A 109 -4.30 -15.20 10.87
N LYS A 110 -3.37 -15.47 11.79
CA LYS A 110 -2.29 -16.45 11.59
C LYS A 110 -2.77 -17.86 11.25
N ASP A 111 -3.99 -18.23 11.70
CA ASP A 111 -4.54 -19.55 11.49
C ASP A 111 -5.45 -19.65 10.27
N PHE A 112 -5.65 -18.56 9.53
CA PHE A 112 -6.62 -18.51 8.43
C PHE A 112 -6.24 -19.44 7.27
N ILE A 113 -4.95 -19.50 6.92
CA ILE A 113 -4.47 -20.37 5.84
C ILE A 113 -4.76 -21.84 6.16
N LYS A 114 -4.52 -22.26 7.41
CA LYS A 114 -4.83 -23.62 7.85
C LYS A 114 -6.32 -23.89 7.80
N PHE A 115 -7.13 -22.92 8.22
CA PHE A 115 -8.60 -23.03 8.18
C PHE A 115 -9.08 -23.23 6.74
N LEU A 116 -8.55 -22.46 5.80
CA LEU A 116 -8.90 -22.63 4.39
C LEU A 116 -8.50 -24.01 3.86
N ALA A 117 -7.32 -24.50 4.24
CA ALA A 117 -6.86 -25.84 3.82
C ALA A 117 -7.80 -26.92 4.35
N ASP A 118 -8.27 -26.80 5.58
CA ASP A 118 -9.21 -27.76 6.18
C ASP A 118 -10.56 -27.72 5.46
N ILE A 119 -11.06 -26.54 5.12
CA ILE A 119 -12.30 -26.36 4.35
C ILE A 119 -12.15 -26.95 2.95
N GLU A 120 -11.02 -26.72 2.30
CA GLU A 120 -10.74 -27.23 0.96
C GLU A 120 -10.84 -28.75 0.93
N ILE A 121 -10.22 -29.42 1.89
CA ILE A 121 -10.29 -30.87 2.01
C ILE A 121 -11.74 -31.35 2.14
N TYR A 122 -12.53 -30.65 2.96
CA TYR A 122 -13.94 -31.00 3.17
C TYR A 122 -14.78 -30.81 1.91
N VAL A 123 -14.61 -29.66 1.23
CA VAL A 123 -15.36 -29.34 0.00
C VAL A 123 -15.00 -30.30 -1.13
N ASP A 124 -13.72 -30.58 -1.32
CA ASP A 124 -13.24 -31.50 -2.35
C ASP A 124 -13.69 -32.93 -2.05
N GLY A 125 -13.72 -33.30 -0.77
CA GLY A 125 -14.24 -34.62 -0.35
C GLY A 125 -15.70 -34.77 -0.69
N ILE A 126 -16.54 -33.77 -0.47
CA ILE A 126 -17.96 -33.79 -0.82
C ILE A 126 -18.13 -33.88 -2.33
N ALA A 127 -17.37 -33.08 -3.12
CA ALA A 127 -17.44 -33.11 -4.57
C ALA A 127 -17.08 -34.49 -5.11
N THR A 128 -16.05 -35.12 -4.57
CA THR A 128 -15.64 -36.46 -4.94
C THR A 128 -16.74 -37.50 -4.65
N MET A 129 -17.38 -37.39 -3.48
CA MET A 129 -18.48 -38.28 -3.12
C MET A 129 -19.66 -38.13 -4.08
N GLN A 130 -19.99 -36.94 -4.51
CA GLN A 130 -21.09 -36.68 -5.44
C GLN A 130 -20.79 -37.25 -6.83
N ILE A 131 -19.55 -37.25 -7.27
CA ILE A 131 -19.14 -37.81 -8.55
C ILE A 131 -19.23 -39.34 -8.52
N GLN A 132 -18.94 -39.98 -7.39
CA GLN A 132 -18.97 -41.41 -7.23
C GLN A 132 -20.39 -41.98 -7.14
N ASN A 133 -21.37 -41.17 -6.82
CA ASN A 133 -22.78 -41.56 -6.77
C ASN A 133 -23.48 -41.28 -8.10
#